data_c171f6ebf0d7dbda76dc10bbc7eb9aca
#
_entry.id   c171f6ebf0d7dbda76dc10bbc7eb9aca
#
_cell.length_a   1.000
_cell.length_b   1.000
_cell.length_c   1.000
_cell.angle_alpha   90.00
_cell.angle_beta   90.00
_cell.angle_gamma   90.00
#
_symmetry.space_group_name_H-M   'P 1'
#
loop_
_entity.id
_entity.type
_entity.pdbx_description
1 polymer ?
#
loop_
_entity_poly.entity_id
_entity_poly.type
_entity_poly.pdbx_seq_one_letter_code
_entity_poly.pdbx_strand_id
1 'polypeptide(L)'
;VATLVKLEGADMTRFLDDIKSNVDAINDFPAETEPPITEELGRTDAVVSIAITGPDDPVALKAYAESLKARLKQQTKVATITVQGFSDHQLRIEVPLHRLQKFGLSAADIANAIQQQSIGTPVGQLEGEHEELLLRIDDQRKSISTLETLVVISGQSGAAIPLGEIATITNRFEQEEKKILFDGKRAAILNITKTRAQDVLKVYDQISAFVATEQLRAPSEITLTLTQDRSSVVRERLDMLLDNGIAGLALVFLVLWLFFSLRYSFWVTMGLPVSFLGGLFILPLIGVTINMISMVGLLIGVGLLMDDAIVIAENIAARLGRGDRPLQAAITGVKQVLPGILSS
;
A
#
# COMPACT_ATOMS: atom_id res chain seq x y z
N VAL A 1 13.50 2.96 -18.10
CA VAL A 1 13.08 3.24 -16.71
C VAL A 1 14.23 3.96 -16.02
N ALA A 2 13.98 5.17 -15.49
CA ALA A 2 14.93 5.92 -14.67
C ALA A 2 14.42 5.89 -13.21
N THR A 3 15.31 5.60 -12.26
CA THR A 3 14.99 5.62 -10.83
C THR A 3 15.77 6.73 -10.17
N LEU A 4 15.07 7.69 -9.58
CA LEU A 4 15.65 8.81 -8.83
C LEU A 4 15.46 8.57 -7.33
N VAL A 5 16.49 8.87 -6.56
CA VAL A 5 16.49 8.66 -5.10
C VAL A 5 16.44 10.02 -4.41
N LYS A 6 15.45 10.21 -3.57
CA LYS A 6 15.28 11.40 -2.75
C LYS A 6 16.36 11.48 -1.67
N LEU A 7 16.91 12.66 -1.44
CA LEU A 7 17.80 12.91 -0.31
C LEU A 7 17.05 12.81 1.03
N GLU A 8 17.74 12.38 2.06
CA GLU A 8 17.20 12.26 3.40
C GLU A 8 16.75 13.64 3.92
N GLY A 9 15.51 13.73 4.43
CA GLY A 9 14.94 14.98 4.94
C GLY A 9 14.15 15.84 3.92
N ALA A 10 14.22 15.56 2.61
CA ALA A 10 13.41 16.29 1.63
C ALA A 10 11.92 15.89 1.67
N ASP A 11 11.03 16.79 1.23
CA ASP A 11 9.61 16.48 1.06
C ASP A 11 9.41 15.59 -0.19
N MET A 12 8.76 14.44 -0.01
CA MET A 12 8.54 13.48 -1.10
C MET A 12 7.52 13.99 -2.12
N THR A 13 6.49 14.69 -1.68
CA THR A 13 5.46 15.24 -2.55
C THR A 13 6.05 16.29 -3.48
N ARG A 14 6.83 17.22 -2.93
CA ARG A 14 7.52 18.25 -3.70
C ARG A 14 8.52 17.64 -4.67
N PHE A 15 9.31 16.66 -4.23
CA PHE A 15 10.28 15.96 -5.07
C PHE A 15 9.61 15.24 -6.25
N LEU A 16 8.44 14.59 -6.01
CA LEU A 16 7.67 13.94 -7.07
C LEU A 16 7.09 14.93 -8.07
N ASP A 17 6.56 16.05 -7.58
CA ASP A 17 5.99 17.11 -8.41
C ASP A 17 7.08 17.78 -9.27
N ASP A 18 8.26 18.01 -8.72
CA ASP A 18 9.41 18.56 -9.45
C ASP A 18 9.86 17.62 -10.57
N ILE A 19 9.98 16.30 -10.28
CA ILE A 19 10.34 15.30 -11.29
C ILE A 19 9.28 15.25 -12.39
N LYS A 20 8.00 15.17 -12.00
CA LYS A 20 6.89 15.10 -12.95
C LYS A 20 6.87 16.30 -13.86
N SER A 21 7.06 17.49 -13.31
CA SER A 21 7.13 18.72 -14.07
C SER A 21 8.29 18.74 -15.07
N ASN A 22 9.48 18.30 -14.64
CA ASN A 22 10.66 18.23 -15.52
C ASN A 22 10.49 17.16 -16.62
N VAL A 23 9.88 16.02 -16.32
CA VAL A 23 9.59 14.96 -17.29
C VAL A 23 8.55 15.40 -18.30
N ASP A 24 7.46 16.06 -17.84
CA ASP A 24 6.39 16.59 -18.69
C ASP A 24 6.91 17.73 -19.62
N ALA A 25 8.01 18.40 -19.26
CA ALA A 25 8.65 19.44 -20.07
C ALA A 25 9.52 18.89 -21.21
N ILE A 26 9.82 17.58 -21.23
CA ILE A 26 10.59 16.94 -22.30
C ILE A 26 9.68 16.70 -23.50
N ASN A 27 9.93 17.45 -24.58
CA ASN A 27 9.13 17.37 -25.82
C ASN A 27 9.76 16.50 -26.92
N ASP A 28 10.97 15.96 -26.68
CA ASP A 28 11.77 15.24 -27.70
C ASP A 28 11.60 13.72 -27.61
N PHE A 29 10.49 13.22 -27.04
CA PHE A 29 10.21 11.80 -27.06
C PHE A 29 9.85 11.36 -28.49
N PRO A 30 10.32 10.16 -28.95
CA PRO A 30 9.90 9.61 -30.24
C PRO A 30 8.37 9.49 -30.32
N ALA A 31 7.80 9.77 -31.49
CA ALA A 31 6.33 9.80 -31.68
C ALA A 31 5.63 8.47 -31.36
N GLU A 32 6.35 7.35 -31.35
CA GLU A 32 5.85 6.01 -31.02
C GLU A 32 6.01 5.66 -29.53
N THR A 33 6.54 6.56 -28.70
CA THR A 33 6.77 6.29 -27.28
C THR A 33 5.51 6.63 -26.49
N GLU A 34 5.08 5.71 -25.62
CA GLU A 34 4.03 6.00 -24.64
C GLU A 34 4.46 7.15 -23.71
N PRO A 35 3.51 8.00 -23.29
CA PRO A 35 3.83 9.08 -22.36
C PRO A 35 4.51 8.55 -21.10
N PRO A 36 5.59 9.20 -20.61
CA PRO A 36 6.29 8.77 -19.43
C PRO A 36 5.39 8.88 -18.19
N ILE A 37 5.36 7.83 -17.38
CA ILE A 37 4.62 7.80 -16.12
C ILE A 37 5.61 8.02 -14.98
N THR A 38 5.40 9.08 -14.20
CA THR A 38 6.19 9.36 -13.00
C THR A 38 5.43 8.92 -11.76
N GLU A 39 5.98 7.97 -11.02
CA GLU A 39 5.35 7.43 -9.82
C GLU A 39 6.36 7.23 -8.68
N GLU A 40 5.88 7.29 -7.45
CA GLU A 40 6.68 6.99 -6.27
C GLU A 40 6.88 5.47 -6.13
N LEU A 41 8.14 5.03 -6.25
CA LEU A 41 8.53 3.64 -5.98
C LEU A 41 8.80 3.45 -4.48
N GLY A 42 7.75 3.41 -3.70
CA GLY A 42 7.80 2.99 -2.30
C GLY A 42 7.60 1.48 -2.17
N ARG A 43 8.39 0.79 -1.34
CA ARG A 43 8.04 -0.57 -0.94
C ARG A 43 6.79 -0.50 -0.06
N THR A 44 5.67 -0.83 -0.66
CA THR A 44 4.38 -0.93 0.03
C THR A 44 3.98 -2.40 0.17
N ASP A 45 3.42 -2.74 1.32
CA ASP A 45 2.91 -4.09 1.58
C ASP A 45 1.38 -4.06 1.55
N ALA A 46 0.76 -5.04 0.88
CA ALA A 46 -0.68 -5.17 0.86
C ALA A 46 -1.21 -5.48 2.28
N VAL A 47 -2.30 -4.83 2.67
CA VAL A 47 -2.98 -5.02 3.96
C VAL A 47 -4.27 -5.79 3.78
N VAL A 48 -5.18 -5.25 2.99
CA VAL A 48 -6.52 -5.79 2.75
C VAL A 48 -7.07 -5.22 1.47
N SER A 49 -7.99 -5.92 0.85
CA SER A 49 -8.77 -5.41 -0.27
C SER A 49 -10.23 -5.23 0.10
N ILE A 50 -10.90 -4.23 -0.48
CA ILE A 50 -12.33 -4.03 -0.34
C ILE A 50 -12.97 -4.40 -1.67
N ALA A 51 -13.81 -5.41 -1.69
CA ALA A 51 -14.69 -5.72 -2.81
C ALA A 51 -15.96 -4.88 -2.70
N ILE A 52 -16.27 -4.12 -3.73
CA ILE A 52 -17.46 -3.29 -3.87
C ILE A 52 -18.32 -3.95 -4.93
N THR A 53 -19.45 -4.51 -4.54
CA THR A 53 -20.47 -5.00 -5.45
C THR A 53 -21.70 -4.11 -5.37
N GLY A 54 -22.38 -3.90 -6.49
CA GLY A 54 -23.52 -2.98 -6.49
C GLY A 54 -24.17 -2.89 -7.85
N PRO A 55 -24.40 -1.67 -8.37
CA PRO A 55 -25.11 -1.48 -9.62
C PRO A 55 -24.42 -2.24 -10.78
N ASP A 56 -25.24 -2.77 -11.69
CA ASP A 56 -24.74 -3.47 -12.88
C ASP A 56 -24.03 -2.51 -13.85
N ASP A 57 -24.32 -1.20 -13.74
CA ASP A 57 -23.64 -0.18 -14.54
C ASP A 57 -22.18 -0.01 -14.09
N PRO A 58 -21.22 -0.34 -14.96
CA PRO A 58 -19.80 -0.23 -14.65
C PRO A 58 -19.32 1.20 -14.38
N VAL A 59 -19.96 2.19 -15.00
CA VAL A 59 -19.57 3.60 -14.84
C VAL A 59 -19.96 4.08 -13.44
N ALA A 60 -21.18 3.76 -13.00
CA ALA A 60 -21.65 4.07 -11.66
C ALA A 60 -20.82 3.36 -10.58
N LEU A 61 -20.50 2.07 -10.80
CA LEU A 61 -19.66 1.29 -9.88
C LEU A 61 -18.25 1.87 -9.76
N LYS A 62 -17.63 2.27 -10.88
CA LYS A 62 -16.32 2.93 -10.88
C LYS A 62 -16.35 4.28 -10.16
N ALA A 63 -17.35 5.11 -10.45
CA ALA A 63 -17.52 6.41 -9.80
C ALA A 63 -17.66 6.25 -8.27
N TYR A 64 -18.44 5.29 -7.82
CA TYR A 64 -18.57 4.99 -6.39
C TYR A 64 -17.24 4.53 -5.79
N ALA A 65 -16.53 3.62 -6.46
CA ALA A 65 -15.23 3.10 -6.00
C ALA A 65 -14.19 4.23 -5.85
N GLU A 66 -14.10 5.15 -6.83
CA GLU A 66 -13.20 6.31 -6.74
C GLU A 66 -13.61 7.27 -5.63
N SER A 67 -14.91 7.51 -5.42
CA SER A 67 -15.39 8.33 -4.31
C SER A 67 -15.09 7.70 -2.95
N LEU A 68 -15.26 6.37 -2.82
CA LEU A 68 -14.92 5.63 -1.60
C LEU A 68 -13.41 5.68 -1.33
N LYS A 69 -12.58 5.51 -2.37
CA LYS A 69 -11.11 5.67 -2.30
C LYS A 69 -10.73 7.05 -1.77
N ALA A 70 -11.35 8.12 -2.29
CA ALA A 70 -11.08 9.48 -1.83
C ALA A 70 -11.42 9.66 -0.34
N ARG A 71 -12.59 9.19 0.12
CA ARG A 71 -13.01 9.24 1.53
C ARG A 71 -12.07 8.42 2.42
N LEU A 72 -11.73 7.20 1.99
CA LEU A 72 -10.81 6.35 2.74
C LEU A 72 -9.44 7.00 2.90
N LYS A 73 -8.90 7.62 1.84
CA LYS A 73 -7.62 8.33 1.87
C LYS A 73 -7.63 9.54 2.81
N GLN A 74 -8.77 10.23 2.93
CA GLN A 74 -8.93 11.37 3.85
C GLN A 74 -9.01 10.94 5.32
N GLN A 75 -9.66 9.79 5.61
CA GLN A 75 -9.93 9.36 6.97
C GLN A 75 -8.87 8.43 7.55
N THR A 76 -8.03 7.85 6.70
CA THR A 76 -7.02 6.88 7.10
C THR A 76 -5.63 7.26 6.60
N LYS A 77 -4.60 6.83 7.34
CA LYS A 77 -3.19 7.06 6.96
C LYS A 77 -2.65 5.90 6.11
N VAL A 78 -3.39 5.48 5.08
CA VAL A 78 -2.93 4.42 4.16
C VAL A 78 -1.94 4.98 3.13
N ALA A 79 -0.99 4.15 2.68
CA ALA A 79 0.03 4.59 1.73
C ALA A 79 -0.56 4.79 0.33
N THR A 80 -1.15 3.73 -0.23
CA THR A 80 -1.70 3.75 -1.58
C THR A 80 -2.99 2.94 -1.64
N ILE A 81 -3.93 3.42 -2.43
CA ILE A 81 -5.18 2.73 -2.73
C ILE A 81 -5.32 2.66 -4.24
N THR A 82 -5.37 1.46 -4.80
CA THR A 82 -5.58 1.24 -6.23
C THR A 82 -6.94 0.62 -6.49
N VAL A 83 -7.66 1.16 -7.48
CA VAL A 83 -8.95 0.62 -7.93
C VAL A 83 -8.70 -0.34 -9.08
N GLN A 84 -9.25 -1.54 -9.00
CA GLN A 84 -9.16 -2.58 -10.01
C GLN A 84 -10.57 -3.09 -10.39
N GLY A 85 -10.67 -3.74 -11.54
CA GLY A 85 -11.94 -4.31 -12.03
C GLY A 85 -12.55 -3.54 -13.20
N PHE A 86 -11.79 -2.57 -13.71
CA PHE A 86 -12.17 -1.77 -14.87
C PHE A 86 -11.02 -1.68 -15.87
N SER A 87 -11.37 -1.63 -17.15
CA SER A 87 -10.44 -1.21 -18.20
C SER A 87 -10.28 0.31 -18.19
N ASP A 88 -9.35 0.79 -18.99
CA ASP A 88 -9.15 2.22 -19.14
C ASP A 88 -10.41 2.89 -19.69
N HIS A 89 -10.63 4.08 -19.18
CA HIS A 89 -11.79 4.88 -19.52
C HIS A 89 -11.48 5.71 -20.76
N GLN A 90 -12.31 5.60 -21.78
CA GLN A 90 -12.11 6.27 -23.07
C GLN A 90 -13.31 7.14 -23.42
N LEU A 91 -13.02 8.35 -23.88
CA LEU A 91 -13.99 9.17 -24.61
C LEU A 91 -13.90 8.78 -26.08
N ARG A 92 -14.87 7.99 -26.55
CA ARG A 92 -14.91 7.52 -27.93
C ARG A 92 -15.65 8.52 -28.80
N ILE A 93 -14.98 8.99 -29.84
CA ILE A 93 -15.51 9.92 -30.81
C ILE A 93 -15.79 9.12 -32.09
N GLU A 94 -17.07 8.89 -32.40
CA GLU A 94 -17.50 8.14 -33.57
C GLU A 94 -18.02 9.13 -34.63
N VAL A 95 -17.40 9.13 -35.81
CA VAL A 95 -17.75 10.03 -36.89
C VAL A 95 -18.28 9.19 -38.06
N PRO A 96 -19.58 9.29 -38.43
CA PRO A 96 -20.12 8.59 -39.56
C PRO A 96 -19.49 9.06 -40.88
N LEU A 97 -19.16 8.10 -41.77
CA LEU A 97 -18.47 8.38 -43.02
C LEU A 97 -19.19 9.43 -43.87
N HIS A 98 -20.53 9.41 -43.93
CA HIS A 98 -21.33 10.37 -44.70
C HIS A 98 -21.18 11.82 -44.20
N ARG A 99 -20.90 12.02 -42.87
CA ARG A 99 -20.62 13.35 -42.32
C ARG A 99 -19.22 13.82 -42.71
N LEU A 100 -18.21 12.92 -42.66
CA LEU A 100 -16.86 13.25 -43.14
C LEU A 100 -16.90 13.70 -44.61
N GLN A 101 -17.62 12.97 -45.48
CA GLN A 101 -17.77 13.32 -46.89
C GLN A 101 -18.50 14.64 -47.08
N LYS A 102 -19.59 14.88 -46.34
CA LYS A 102 -20.38 16.11 -46.42
C LYS A 102 -19.57 17.37 -46.13
N PHE A 103 -18.66 17.29 -45.14
CA PHE A 103 -17.84 18.41 -44.69
C PHE A 103 -16.44 18.43 -45.31
N GLY A 104 -16.08 17.43 -46.14
CA GLY A 104 -14.79 17.30 -46.79
C GLY A 104 -13.63 17.10 -45.78
N LEU A 105 -13.92 16.42 -44.66
CA LEU A 105 -12.97 16.17 -43.59
C LEU A 105 -12.43 14.74 -43.66
N SER A 106 -11.19 14.59 -43.21
CA SER A 106 -10.61 13.30 -42.90
C SER A 106 -10.63 13.05 -41.38
N ALA A 107 -10.44 11.81 -40.96
CA ALA A 107 -10.29 11.49 -39.54
C ALA A 107 -9.06 12.19 -38.93
N ALA A 108 -8.00 12.39 -39.72
CA ALA A 108 -6.80 13.10 -39.29
C ALA A 108 -7.06 14.59 -38.99
N ASP A 109 -7.93 15.24 -39.80
CA ASP A 109 -8.29 16.65 -39.56
C ASP A 109 -9.00 16.83 -38.22
N ILE A 110 -9.89 15.90 -37.86
CA ILE A 110 -10.58 15.90 -36.58
C ILE A 110 -9.59 15.64 -35.42
N ALA A 111 -8.69 14.67 -35.58
CA ALA A 111 -7.67 14.38 -34.58
C ALA A 111 -6.76 15.59 -34.33
N ASN A 112 -6.33 16.25 -35.40
CA ASN A 112 -5.50 17.46 -35.30
C ASN A 112 -6.26 18.63 -34.65
N ALA A 113 -7.54 18.81 -34.96
CA ALA A 113 -8.37 19.85 -34.33
C ALA A 113 -8.54 19.62 -32.83
N ILE A 114 -8.71 18.36 -32.40
CA ILE A 114 -8.78 17.98 -30.99
C ILE A 114 -7.43 18.24 -30.30
N GLN A 115 -6.34 17.80 -30.92
CA GLN A 115 -4.99 17.94 -30.35
C GLN A 115 -4.59 19.41 -30.18
N GLN A 116 -4.94 20.27 -31.12
CA GLN A 116 -4.64 21.72 -31.07
C GLN A 116 -5.46 22.47 -30.02
N GLN A 117 -6.67 22.02 -29.70
CA GLN A 117 -7.60 22.70 -28.80
C GLN A 117 -7.73 22.01 -27.42
N SER A 118 -7.03 20.89 -27.20
CA SER A 118 -7.01 20.17 -25.94
C SER A 118 -5.56 20.11 -25.43
N ILE A 119 -5.07 21.25 -24.96
CA ILE A 119 -3.65 21.43 -24.59
C ILE A 119 -3.53 21.41 -23.06
N GLY A 120 -2.65 20.55 -22.55
CA GLY A 120 -2.21 20.56 -21.17
C GLY A 120 -0.70 20.74 -21.11
N THR A 121 -0.21 21.97 -21.36
CA THR A 121 1.23 22.22 -21.44
C THR A 121 1.69 23.06 -20.25
N PRO A 122 2.79 22.69 -19.55
CA PRO A 122 3.45 23.59 -18.63
C PRO A 122 4.03 24.77 -19.44
N VAL A 123 3.73 25.99 -19.01
CA VAL A 123 4.09 27.22 -19.75
C VAL A 123 5.42 27.81 -19.25
N GLY A 124 5.83 27.46 -18.03
CA GLY A 124 7.06 27.93 -17.44
C GLY A 124 6.99 28.06 -15.92
N GLN A 125 8.10 28.49 -15.35
CA GLN A 125 8.24 28.76 -13.92
C GLN A 125 8.44 30.27 -13.73
N LEU A 126 7.73 30.87 -12.77
CA LEU A 126 7.98 32.21 -12.29
C LEU A 126 8.82 32.10 -11.02
N GLU A 127 10.08 32.49 -11.11
CA GLU A 127 10.97 32.60 -9.95
C GLU A 127 10.60 33.87 -9.17
N GLY A 128 9.97 33.69 -8.01
CA GLY A 128 9.78 34.73 -7.02
C GLY A 128 10.90 34.71 -5.98
N GLU A 129 11.13 35.81 -5.25
CA GLU A 129 12.19 35.87 -4.22
C GLU A 129 12.02 34.84 -3.08
N HIS A 130 10.83 34.25 -2.89
CA HIS A 130 10.54 33.32 -1.79
C HIS A 130 9.71 32.09 -2.22
N GLU A 131 9.17 32.06 -3.44
CA GLU A 131 8.34 30.98 -3.95
C GLU A 131 8.52 30.83 -5.47
N GLU A 132 8.67 29.60 -5.94
CA GLU A 132 8.59 29.26 -7.36
C GLU A 132 7.14 28.92 -7.71
N LEU A 133 6.55 29.66 -8.64
CA LEU A 133 5.19 29.43 -9.15
C LEU A 133 5.26 28.72 -10.50
N LEU A 134 4.75 27.50 -10.56
CA LEU A 134 4.62 26.73 -11.79
C LEU A 134 3.38 27.20 -12.55
N LEU A 135 3.56 27.78 -13.74
CA LEU A 135 2.45 28.15 -14.62
C LEU A 135 2.11 26.98 -15.54
N ARG A 136 0.92 26.44 -15.41
CA ARG A 136 0.36 25.39 -16.27
C ARG A 136 -0.92 25.87 -16.91
N ILE A 137 -1.03 25.76 -18.22
CA ILE A 137 -2.33 25.89 -18.91
C ILE A 137 -2.93 24.48 -18.95
N ASP A 138 -4.04 24.27 -18.27
CA ASP A 138 -4.84 23.05 -18.33
C ASP A 138 -6.18 23.36 -19.03
N ASP A 139 -6.17 23.34 -20.37
CA ASP A 139 -7.36 23.42 -21.21
C ASP A 139 -7.67 22.03 -21.83
N GLN A 140 -7.35 20.96 -21.09
CA GLN A 140 -7.67 19.61 -21.52
C GLN A 140 -9.18 19.37 -21.47
N ARG A 141 -9.76 19.06 -22.61
CA ARG A 141 -11.20 18.77 -22.74
C ARG A 141 -11.49 17.33 -22.32
N LYS A 142 -11.77 17.13 -21.03
CA LYS A 142 -11.96 15.81 -20.40
C LYS A 142 -13.42 15.38 -20.23
N SER A 143 -14.37 16.16 -20.72
CA SER A 143 -15.80 15.83 -20.64
C SER A 143 -16.46 15.80 -22.02
N ILE A 144 -17.56 15.05 -22.15
CA ILE A 144 -18.34 15.00 -23.39
C ILE A 144 -18.77 16.40 -23.81
N SER A 145 -19.33 17.20 -22.87
CA SER A 145 -19.82 18.53 -23.13
C SER A 145 -18.75 19.51 -23.63
N THR A 146 -17.53 19.41 -23.10
CA THR A 146 -16.41 20.25 -23.55
C THR A 146 -15.87 19.82 -24.92
N LEU A 147 -15.91 18.54 -25.25
CA LEU A 147 -15.53 18.02 -26.57
C LEU A 147 -16.59 18.36 -27.62
N GLU A 148 -17.89 18.29 -27.30
CA GLU A 148 -18.96 18.64 -28.23
C GLU A 148 -18.87 20.08 -28.70
N THR A 149 -18.41 21.00 -27.85
CA THR A 149 -18.24 22.42 -28.20
C THR A 149 -16.95 22.74 -28.94
N LEU A 150 -16.05 21.77 -29.14
CA LEU A 150 -14.79 21.97 -29.87
C LEU A 150 -15.05 22.26 -31.33
N VAL A 151 -14.47 23.34 -31.85
CA VAL A 151 -14.66 23.77 -33.24
C VAL A 151 -13.75 22.98 -34.19
N VAL A 152 -14.34 22.22 -35.10
CA VAL A 152 -13.58 21.41 -36.10
C VAL A 152 -13.35 22.20 -37.40
N ILE A 153 -14.32 22.98 -37.81
CA ILE A 153 -14.25 23.81 -38.99
C ILE A 153 -14.51 25.25 -38.62
N SER A 154 -13.60 26.15 -38.98
CA SER A 154 -13.81 27.58 -38.95
C SER A 154 -13.83 28.11 -40.40
N GLY A 155 -15.00 28.43 -40.94
CA GLY A 155 -15.14 29.02 -42.24
C GLY A 155 -14.72 30.48 -42.29
N GLN A 156 -14.25 30.97 -43.47
CA GLN A 156 -13.91 32.40 -43.68
C GLN A 156 -15.10 33.34 -43.47
N SER A 157 -16.33 32.83 -43.46
CA SER A 157 -17.57 33.56 -43.20
C SER A 157 -17.98 33.61 -41.72
N GLY A 158 -17.15 33.08 -40.80
CA GLY A 158 -17.45 33.06 -39.36
C GLY A 158 -18.34 31.91 -38.90
N ALA A 159 -18.72 31.00 -39.79
CA ALA A 159 -19.46 29.79 -39.41
C ALA A 159 -18.51 28.79 -38.80
N ALA A 160 -18.70 28.47 -37.52
CA ALA A 160 -17.95 27.47 -36.76
C ALA A 160 -18.82 26.21 -36.64
N ILE A 161 -18.29 25.04 -36.99
CA ILE A 161 -18.98 23.76 -36.84
C ILE A 161 -18.35 23.03 -35.66
N PRO A 162 -19.11 22.81 -34.58
CA PRO A 162 -18.62 22.11 -33.42
C PRO A 162 -18.58 20.58 -33.66
N LEU A 163 -17.70 19.88 -32.92
CA LEU A 163 -17.52 18.44 -33.04
C LEU A 163 -18.80 17.65 -32.75
N GLY A 164 -19.65 18.12 -31.86
CA GLY A 164 -20.95 17.49 -31.53
C GLY A 164 -21.94 17.43 -32.72
N GLU A 165 -21.83 18.31 -33.75
CA GLU A 165 -22.63 18.22 -34.96
C GLU A 165 -22.11 17.17 -35.94
N ILE A 166 -20.84 16.83 -35.87
CA ILE A 166 -20.16 15.90 -36.80
C ILE A 166 -20.03 14.52 -36.21
N ALA A 167 -19.76 14.41 -34.92
CA ALA A 167 -19.44 13.19 -34.20
C ALA A 167 -20.46 12.87 -33.11
N THR A 168 -20.53 11.60 -32.74
CA THR A 168 -21.19 11.14 -31.55
C THR A 168 -20.11 10.82 -30.51
N ILE A 169 -20.14 11.48 -29.35
CA ILE A 169 -19.15 11.30 -28.30
C ILE A 169 -19.77 10.45 -27.19
N THR A 170 -19.15 9.32 -26.91
CA THR A 170 -19.62 8.40 -25.86
C THR A 170 -18.51 8.12 -24.87
N ASN A 171 -18.92 7.99 -23.62
CA ASN A 171 -18.05 7.62 -22.52
C ASN A 171 -18.13 6.09 -22.33
N ARG A 172 -17.05 5.38 -22.63
CA ARG A 172 -17.01 3.90 -22.61
C ARG A 172 -15.71 3.40 -22.01
N PHE A 173 -15.74 2.16 -21.56
CA PHE A 173 -14.52 1.39 -21.29
C PHE A 173 -13.95 0.81 -22.59
N GLU A 174 -12.67 0.51 -22.59
CA GLU A 174 -12.01 -0.18 -23.71
C GLU A 174 -12.75 -1.45 -24.11
N GLN A 175 -12.74 -1.82 -25.39
CA GLN A 175 -13.57 -2.92 -25.91
C GLN A 175 -13.27 -4.28 -25.27
N GLU A 176 -12.00 -4.53 -24.89
CA GLU A 176 -11.61 -5.70 -24.11
C GLU A 176 -11.73 -5.39 -22.61
N GLU A 177 -12.94 -5.34 -22.12
CA GLU A 177 -13.22 -4.93 -20.77
C GLU A 177 -12.66 -5.92 -19.73
N LYS A 178 -11.68 -5.47 -18.97
CA LYS A 178 -11.22 -6.18 -17.76
C LYS A 178 -12.27 -6.04 -16.68
N LYS A 179 -12.90 -7.16 -16.32
CA LYS A 179 -13.90 -7.19 -15.25
C LYS A 179 -13.47 -8.17 -14.16
N ILE A 180 -13.73 -7.80 -12.92
CA ILE A 180 -13.58 -8.69 -11.77
C ILE A 180 -14.99 -9.10 -11.31
N LEU A 181 -15.14 -10.38 -11.03
CA LEU A 181 -16.35 -10.92 -10.42
C LEU A 181 -16.04 -11.32 -8.97
N PHE A 182 -16.90 -10.91 -8.06
CA PHE A 182 -16.87 -11.29 -6.66
C PHE A 182 -18.25 -11.89 -6.31
N ASP A 183 -18.27 -13.16 -5.89
CA ASP A 183 -19.49 -13.93 -5.67
C ASP A 183 -20.46 -13.90 -6.85
N GLY A 184 -19.92 -14.01 -8.08
CA GLY A 184 -20.69 -14.01 -9.31
C GLY A 184 -21.22 -12.64 -9.76
N LYS A 185 -21.02 -11.59 -8.98
CA LYS A 185 -21.41 -10.21 -9.30
C LYS A 185 -20.20 -9.41 -9.75
N ARG A 186 -20.43 -8.43 -10.64
CA ARG A 186 -19.40 -7.47 -11.00
C ARG A 186 -18.94 -6.71 -9.77
N ALA A 187 -17.63 -6.56 -9.61
CA ALA A 187 -17.04 -5.89 -8.47
C ALA A 187 -15.91 -4.93 -8.87
N ALA A 188 -15.82 -3.85 -8.11
CA ALA A 188 -14.61 -3.04 -8.03
C ALA A 188 -13.79 -3.53 -6.83
N ILE A 189 -12.48 -3.67 -6.99
CA ILE A 189 -11.59 -4.04 -5.89
C ILE A 189 -10.70 -2.85 -5.56
N LEU A 190 -10.77 -2.37 -4.32
CA LEU A 190 -9.83 -1.41 -3.77
C LEU A 190 -8.71 -2.18 -3.07
N ASN A 191 -7.52 -2.20 -3.66
CA ASN A 191 -6.34 -2.76 -3.01
C ASN A 191 -5.67 -1.69 -2.16
N ILE A 192 -5.52 -1.98 -0.87
CA ILE A 192 -4.98 -1.04 0.10
C ILE A 192 -3.61 -1.53 0.56
N THR A 193 -2.64 -0.65 0.45
CA THR A 193 -1.26 -0.91 0.84
C THR A 193 -0.80 0.04 1.94
N LYS A 194 0.18 -0.40 2.73
CA LYS A 194 0.85 0.38 3.76
C LYS A 194 2.32 0.57 3.46
N THR A 195 2.95 1.57 4.04
CA THR A 195 4.41 1.69 4.06
C THR A 195 5.02 0.73 5.09
N ARG A 196 6.34 0.50 5.00
CA ARG A 196 7.04 -0.35 5.97
C ARG A 196 6.98 0.16 7.41
N ALA A 197 6.91 1.50 7.58
CA ALA A 197 6.85 2.13 8.90
C ALA A 197 5.48 1.96 9.61
N GLN A 198 4.45 1.52 8.89
CA GLN A 198 3.10 1.38 9.44
C GLN A 198 2.85 -0.03 9.96
N ASP A 199 2.12 -0.13 11.06
CA ASP A 199 1.66 -1.39 11.63
C ASP A 199 0.46 -1.93 10.85
N VAL A 200 0.56 -3.17 10.35
CA VAL A 200 -0.47 -3.80 9.52
C VAL A 200 -1.78 -4.02 10.27
N LEU A 201 -1.73 -4.38 11.55
CA LEU A 201 -2.93 -4.63 12.37
C LEU A 201 -3.70 -3.33 12.62
N LYS A 202 -2.98 -2.26 12.99
CA LYS A 202 -3.59 -0.93 13.20
C LYS A 202 -4.21 -0.37 11.94
N VAL A 203 -3.55 -0.54 10.79
CA VAL A 203 -4.09 -0.10 9.49
C VAL A 203 -5.34 -0.92 9.14
N TYR A 204 -5.31 -2.24 9.34
CA TYR A 204 -6.48 -3.08 9.11
C TYR A 204 -7.67 -2.68 9.99
N ASP A 205 -7.46 -2.45 11.29
CA ASP A 205 -8.52 -2.06 12.22
C ASP A 205 -9.16 -0.72 11.82
N GLN A 206 -8.37 0.25 11.34
CA GLN A 206 -8.88 1.52 10.81
C GLN A 206 -9.74 1.31 9.55
N ILE A 207 -9.28 0.45 8.62
CA ILE A 207 -10.01 0.15 7.40
C ILE A 207 -11.31 -0.61 7.71
N SER A 208 -11.26 -1.58 8.61
CA SER A 208 -12.43 -2.37 9.03
C SER A 208 -13.50 -1.48 9.67
N ALA A 209 -13.10 -0.58 10.57
CA ALA A 209 -14.00 0.40 11.18
C ALA A 209 -14.60 1.36 10.15
N PHE A 210 -13.78 1.83 9.18
CA PHE A 210 -14.24 2.67 8.09
C PHE A 210 -15.28 1.93 7.23
N VAL A 211 -15.00 0.70 6.79
CA VAL A 211 -15.91 -0.09 5.97
C VAL A 211 -17.23 -0.34 6.68
N ALA A 212 -17.21 -0.67 7.98
CA ALA A 212 -18.41 -0.84 8.77
C ALA A 212 -19.29 0.44 8.81
N THR A 213 -18.64 1.61 8.95
CA THR A 213 -19.34 2.90 8.97
C THR A 213 -19.88 3.27 7.59
N GLU A 214 -19.10 3.05 6.54
CA GLU A 214 -19.50 3.36 5.15
C GLU A 214 -20.58 2.41 4.64
N GLN A 215 -20.60 1.15 5.07
CA GLN A 215 -21.68 0.22 4.72
C GLN A 215 -23.04 0.70 5.21
N LEU A 216 -23.11 1.36 6.37
CA LEU A 216 -24.35 1.93 6.90
C LEU A 216 -24.82 3.16 6.08
N ARG A 217 -23.91 3.82 5.39
CA ARG A 217 -24.21 5.02 4.55
C ARG A 217 -24.38 4.67 3.08
N ALA A 218 -23.93 3.48 2.68
CA ALA A 218 -23.99 3.05 1.32
C ALA A 218 -25.43 2.87 0.84
N PRO A 219 -25.75 3.15 -0.43
CA PRO A 219 -27.02 2.76 -1.03
C PRO A 219 -27.28 1.27 -0.84
N SER A 220 -28.53 0.86 -0.72
CA SER A 220 -28.94 -0.53 -0.48
C SER A 220 -28.44 -1.54 -1.52
N GLU A 221 -28.13 -1.05 -2.72
CA GLU A 221 -27.58 -1.86 -3.82
C GLU A 221 -26.08 -2.16 -3.65
N ILE A 222 -25.38 -1.37 -2.83
CA ILE A 222 -23.93 -1.48 -2.69
C ILE A 222 -23.56 -2.30 -1.46
N THR A 223 -22.74 -3.31 -1.68
CA THR A 223 -22.17 -4.12 -0.60
C THR A 223 -20.65 -3.97 -0.59
N LEU A 224 -20.13 -3.68 0.58
CA LEU A 224 -18.69 -3.56 0.84
C LEU A 224 -18.21 -4.79 1.61
N THR A 225 -17.32 -5.56 1.03
CA THR A 225 -16.79 -6.79 1.66
C THR A 225 -15.29 -6.73 1.76
N LEU A 226 -14.75 -6.90 2.96
CA LEU A 226 -13.31 -7.06 3.16
C LEU A 226 -12.85 -8.41 2.61
N THR A 227 -11.82 -8.42 1.80
CA THR A 227 -11.25 -9.61 1.19
C THR A 227 -9.74 -9.52 1.14
N GLN A 228 -9.05 -10.65 0.87
CA GLN A 228 -7.60 -10.72 0.82
C GLN A 228 -6.91 -10.13 2.07
N ASP A 229 -7.45 -10.42 3.24
CA ASP A 229 -6.91 -9.95 4.51
C ASP A 229 -5.52 -10.54 4.76
N ARG A 230 -4.48 -9.69 4.59
CA ARG A 230 -3.10 -10.05 4.89
C ARG A 230 -2.77 -9.88 6.37
N SER A 231 -3.59 -9.15 7.11
CA SER A 231 -3.41 -8.96 8.55
C SER A 231 -3.73 -10.23 9.33
N SER A 232 -4.62 -11.08 8.82
CA SER A 232 -4.96 -12.37 9.43
C SER A 232 -3.73 -13.27 9.56
N VAL A 233 -2.87 -13.31 8.53
CA VAL A 233 -1.64 -14.09 8.56
C VAL A 233 -0.70 -13.61 9.69
N VAL A 234 -0.62 -12.29 9.89
CA VAL A 234 0.21 -11.73 10.98
C VAL A 234 -0.40 -12.07 12.34
N ARG A 235 -1.72 -11.98 12.48
CA ARG A 235 -2.44 -12.33 13.71
C ARG A 235 -2.29 -13.81 14.06
N GLU A 236 -2.53 -14.70 13.10
CA GLU A 236 -2.34 -16.15 13.27
C GLU A 236 -0.91 -16.51 13.68
N ARG A 237 0.09 -15.81 13.12
CA ARG A 237 1.49 -16.01 13.50
C ARG A 237 1.78 -15.52 14.92
N LEU A 238 1.20 -14.39 15.34
CA LEU A 238 1.33 -13.92 16.71
C LEU A 238 0.70 -14.90 17.70
N ASP A 239 -0.51 -15.39 17.41
CA ASP A 239 -1.20 -16.37 18.23
C ASP A 239 -0.39 -17.66 18.33
N MET A 240 0.10 -18.19 17.21
CA MET A 240 0.99 -19.35 17.19
C MET A 240 2.28 -19.13 18.01
N LEU A 241 2.87 -17.93 17.95
CA LEU A 241 4.07 -17.60 18.70
C LEU A 241 3.77 -17.56 20.20
N LEU A 242 2.63 -17.01 20.61
CA LEU A 242 2.19 -16.98 21.99
C LEU A 242 1.91 -18.39 22.50
N ASP A 243 1.18 -19.19 21.77
CA ASP A 243 0.82 -20.58 22.15
C ASP A 243 2.09 -21.44 22.29
N ASN A 244 2.98 -21.39 21.29
CA ASN A 244 4.23 -22.13 21.33
C ASN A 244 5.15 -21.60 22.45
N GLY A 245 5.18 -20.29 22.68
CA GLY A 245 5.92 -19.66 23.77
C GLY A 245 5.44 -20.14 25.13
N ILE A 246 4.12 -20.14 25.36
CA ILE A 246 3.52 -20.61 26.61
C ILE A 246 3.75 -22.10 26.81
N ALA A 247 3.53 -22.92 25.77
CA ALA A 247 3.76 -24.36 25.82
C ALA A 247 5.22 -24.70 26.11
N GLY A 248 6.14 -24.03 25.41
CA GLY A 248 7.58 -24.17 25.63
C GLY A 248 8.01 -23.75 27.04
N LEU A 249 7.48 -22.62 27.53
CA LEU A 249 7.73 -22.15 28.89
C LEU A 249 7.26 -23.17 29.94
N ALA A 250 6.06 -23.74 29.75
CA ALA A 250 5.51 -24.75 30.63
C ALA A 250 6.38 -26.03 30.62
N LEU A 251 6.85 -26.45 29.44
CA LEU A 251 7.74 -27.59 29.28
C LEU A 251 9.08 -27.35 29.98
N VAL A 252 9.71 -26.20 29.80
CA VAL A 252 10.96 -25.83 30.45
C VAL A 252 10.76 -25.79 31.95
N PHE A 253 9.67 -25.20 32.44
CA PHE A 253 9.34 -25.19 33.86
C PHE A 253 9.22 -26.61 34.43
N LEU A 254 8.53 -27.49 33.74
CA LEU A 254 8.32 -28.88 34.15
C LEU A 254 9.65 -29.65 34.22
N VAL A 255 10.49 -29.53 33.19
CA VAL A 255 11.81 -30.16 33.12
C VAL A 255 12.70 -29.64 34.25
N LEU A 256 12.78 -28.32 34.44
CA LEU A 256 13.55 -27.73 35.54
C LEU A 256 13.00 -28.15 36.90
N TRP A 257 11.67 -28.26 37.06
CA TRP A 257 11.09 -28.73 38.31
C TRP A 257 11.42 -30.20 38.64
N LEU A 258 11.57 -31.01 37.61
CA LEU A 258 11.96 -32.43 37.78
C LEU A 258 13.39 -32.56 38.38
N PHE A 259 14.29 -31.66 37.98
CA PHE A 259 15.70 -31.69 38.38
C PHE A 259 16.02 -30.75 39.55
N PHE A 260 15.21 -29.72 39.78
CA PHE A 260 15.42 -28.69 40.79
C PHE A 260 14.21 -28.50 41.70
N SER A 261 14.34 -27.67 42.74
CA SER A 261 13.20 -27.30 43.56
C SER A 261 12.26 -26.37 42.81
N LEU A 262 10.98 -26.45 43.12
CA LEU A 262 9.91 -25.60 42.55
C LEU A 262 10.28 -24.11 42.55
N ARG A 263 10.90 -23.64 43.59
CA ARG A 263 11.28 -22.24 43.75
C ARG A 263 12.35 -21.79 42.75
N TYR A 264 13.37 -22.62 42.52
CA TYR A 264 14.42 -22.29 41.56
C TYR A 264 13.90 -22.38 40.12
N SER A 265 13.13 -23.43 39.81
CA SER A 265 12.51 -23.61 38.48
C SER A 265 11.62 -22.44 38.10
N PHE A 266 10.82 -21.94 39.05
CA PHE A 266 9.96 -20.79 38.82
C PHE A 266 10.76 -19.52 38.45
N TRP A 267 11.80 -19.19 39.24
CA TRP A 267 12.58 -17.97 39.01
C TRP A 267 13.39 -18.03 37.70
N VAL A 268 13.95 -19.17 37.35
CA VAL A 268 14.68 -19.36 36.10
C VAL A 268 13.73 -19.24 34.94
N THR A 269 12.58 -19.93 34.97
CA THR A 269 11.57 -19.89 33.92
C THR A 269 10.99 -18.48 33.75
N MET A 270 10.79 -17.70 34.83
CA MET A 270 10.30 -16.32 34.74
C MET A 270 11.32 -15.36 34.11
N GLY A 271 12.60 -15.68 34.15
CA GLY A 271 13.64 -14.92 33.46
C GLY A 271 13.43 -14.86 31.95
N LEU A 272 12.88 -15.92 31.34
CA LEU A 272 12.64 -16.01 29.91
C LEU A 272 11.61 -14.98 29.38
N PRO A 273 10.36 -14.95 29.91
CA PRO A 273 9.40 -13.92 29.48
C PRO A 273 9.89 -12.50 29.80
N VAL A 274 10.60 -12.27 30.87
CA VAL A 274 11.13 -10.94 31.18
C VAL A 274 12.16 -10.50 30.13
N SER A 275 13.10 -11.37 29.76
CA SER A 275 14.10 -11.08 28.72
C SER A 275 13.46 -10.86 27.36
N PHE A 276 12.48 -11.69 27.01
CA PHE A 276 11.74 -11.58 25.76
C PHE A 276 10.91 -10.28 25.67
N LEU A 277 10.16 -9.95 26.72
CA LEU A 277 9.40 -8.71 26.79
C LEU A 277 10.30 -7.48 26.82
N GLY A 278 11.48 -7.58 27.46
CA GLY A 278 12.51 -6.54 27.40
C GLY A 278 13.00 -6.31 25.97
N GLY A 279 13.27 -7.36 25.20
CA GLY A 279 13.61 -7.28 23.78
C GLY A 279 12.49 -6.64 22.95
N LEU A 280 11.24 -7.10 23.13
CA LEU A 280 10.07 -6.52 22.47
C LEU A 280 9.87 -5.03 22.77
N PHE A 281 10.18 -4.59 23.98
CA PHE A 281 10.11 -3.17 24.36
C PHE A 281 11.15 -2.31 23.64
N ILE A 282 12.34 -2.87 23.38
CA ILE A 282 13.43 -2.14 22.70
C ILE A 282 13.18 -2.02 21.19
N LEU A 283 12.56 -3.01 20.54
CA LEU A 283 12.33 -3.01 19.09
C LEU A 283 11.69 -1.73 18.53
N PRO A 284 10.59 -1.20 19.12
CA PRO A 284 10.01 0.07 18.65
C PRO A 284 10.93 1.27 18.86
N LEU A 285 11.78 1.27 19.89
CA LEU A 285 12.70 2.37 20.17
C LEU A 285 13.79 2.50 19.09
N ILE A 286 14.16 1.40 18.47
CA ILE A 286 15.12 1.37 17.35
C ILE A 286 14.42 1.40 15.97
N GLY A 287 13.11 1.68 15.94
CA GLY A 287 12.34 1.84 14.68
C GLY A 287 11.97 0.52 13.98
N VAL A 288 12.12 -0.63 14.65
CA VAL A 288 11.71 -1.92 14.09
C VAL A 288 10.21 -2.14 14.30
N THR A 289 9.49 -2.37 13.21
CA THR A 289 8.05 -2.68 13.23
C THR A 289 7.79 -4.18 13.24
N ILE A 290 6.66 -4.59 13.82
CA ILE A 290 6.22 -5.99 13.76
C ILE A 290 5.77 -6.29 12.32
N ASN A 291 6.48 -7.20 11.68
CA ASN A 291 6.22 -7.71 10.33
C ASN A 291 6.60 -9.19 10.25
N MET A 292 6.34 -9.84 9.10
CA MET A 292 6.64 -11.27 8.92
C MET A 292 8.09 -11.64 9.26
N ILE A 293 9.05 -10.81 8.87
CA ILE A 293 10.49 -11.08 9.09
C ILE A 293 10.84 -10.93 10.56
N SER A 294 10.39 -9.85 11.21
CA SER A 294 10.64 -9.63 12.64
C SER A 294 9.99 -10.70 13.50
N MET A 295 8.83 -11.24 13.12
CA MET A 295 8.15 -12.34 13.81
C MET A 295 8.93 -13.66 13.72
N VAL A 296 9.49 -13.96 12.55
CA VAL A 296 10.38 -15.13 12.39
C VAL A 296 11.63 -14.96 13.26
N GLY A 297 12.22 -13.77 13.26
CA GLY A 297 13.35 -13.45 14.15
C GLY A 297 13.01 -13.61 15.64
N LEU A 298 11.82 -13.15 16.07
CA LEU A 298 11.34 -13.32 17.43
C LEU A 298 11.14 -14.80 17.79
N LEU A 299 10.59 -15.60 16.89
CA LEU A 299 10.40 -17.04 17.11
C LEU A 299 11.74 -17.76 17.30
N ILE A 300 12.72 -17.46 16.46
CA ILE A 300 14.08 -18.01 16.60
C ILE A 300 14.71 -17.52 17.91
N GLY A 301 14.56 -16.23 18.22
CA GLY A 301 15.11 -15.64 19.44
C GLY A 301 14.57 -16.28 20.73
N VAL A 302 13.27 -16.63 20.76
CA VAL A 302 12.68 -17.38 21.90
C VAL A 302 13.35 -18.72 22.07
N GLY A 303 13.57 -19.48 20.98
CA GLY A 303 14.24 -20.76 21.01
C GLY A 303 15.67 -20.68 21.56
N LEU A 304 16.46 -19.73 21.04
CA LEU A 304 17.83 -19.49 21.50
C LEU A 304 17.90 -19.09 22.99
N LEU A 305 17.02 -18.16 23.42
CA LEU A 305 16.95 -17.76 24.83
C LEU A 305 16.62 -18.93 25.77
N MET A 306 15.76 -19.85 25.33
CA MET A 306 15.41 -21.04 26.11
C MET A 306 16.61 -21.97 26.29
N ASP A 307 17.32 -22.26 25.22
CA ASP A 307 18.49 -23.16 25.25
C ASP A 307 19.60 -22.58 26.14
N ASP A 308 19.90 -21.31 26.02
CA ASP A 308 20.91 -20.63 26.84
C ASP A 308 20.54 -20.63 28.34
N ALA A 309 19.26 -20.38 28.61
CA ALA A 309 18.77 -20.40 30.02
C ALA A 309 18.87 -21.79 30.66
N ILE A 310 18.59 -22.84 29.86
CA ILE A 310 18.71 -24.24 30.33
C ILE A 310 20.18 -24.57 30.64
N VAL A 311 21.10 -24.25 29.72
CA VAL A 311 22.55 -24.52 29.91
C VAL A 311 23.11 -23.79 31.14
N ILE A 312 22.73 -22.53 31.32
CA ILE A 312 23.13 -21.76 32.53
C ILE A 312 22.59 -22.43 33.79
N ALA A 313 21.29 -22.75 33.83
CA ALA A 313 20.63 -23.35 34.96
C ALA A 313 21.24 -24.71 35.32
N GLU A 314 21.50 -25.56 34.36
CA GLU A 314 22.09 -26.87 34.51
C GLU A 314 23.53 -26.77 35.12
N ASN A 315 24.36 -25.85 34.59
CA ASN A 315 25.71 -25.67 35.10
C ASN A 315 25.74 -25.14 36.53
N ILE A 316 24.84 -24.20 36.85
CA ILE A 316 24.69 -23.71 38.25
C ILE A 316 24.29 -24.87 39.18
N ALA A 317 23.33 -25.67 38.77
CA ALA A 317 22.84 -26.81 39.52
C ALA A 317 23.92 -27.89 39.76
N ALA A 318 24.66 -28.22 38.71
CA ALA A 318 25.78 -29.17 38.84
C ALA A 318 26.82 -28.71 39.88
N ARG A 319 27.06 -27.40 40.00
CA ARG A 319 27.92 -26.82 41.00
C ARG A 319 27.34 -26.84 42.41
N LEU A 320 26.06 -26.52 42.55
CA LEU A 320 25.33 -26.66 43.81
C LEU A 320 25.37 -28.10 44.33
N GLY A 321 25.20 -29.09 43.41
CA GLY A 321 25.31 -30.50 43.74
C GLY A 321 26.72 -30.95 44.17
N ARG A 322 27.76 -30.20 43.79
CA ARG A 322 29.13 -30.39 44.25
C ARG A 322 29.45 -29.75 45.58
N GLY A 323 28.49 -29.02 46.18
CA GLY A 323 28.63 -28.38 47.48
C GLY A 323 29.09 -26.93 47.45
N ASP A 324 29.14 -26.27 46.28
CA ASP A 324 29.48 -24.86 46.20
C ASP A 324 28.40 -24.00 46.87
N ARG A 325 28.81 -22.88 47.48
CA ARG A 325 27.85 -21.93 48.05
C ARG A 325 26.98 -21.33 46.95
N PRO A 326 25.68 -21.05 47.17
CA PRO A 326 24.75 -20.63 46.13
C PRO A 326 25.23 -19.45 45.27
N LEU A 327 25.77 -18.40 45.88
CA LEU A 327 26.29 -17.25 45.14
C LEU A 327 27.51 -17.60 44.29
N GLN A 328 28.40 -18.44 44.83
CA GLN A 328 29.62 -18.88 44.17
C GLN A 328 29.33 -19.84 43.00
N ALA A 329 28.36 -20.74 43.21
CA ALA A 329 27.84 -21.62 42.17
C ALA A 329 27.24 -20.83 41.01
N ALA A 330 26.44 -19.79 41.26
CA ALA A 330 25.85 -18.91 40.27
C ALA A 330 26.91 -18.14 39.46
N ILE A 331 27.83 -17.44 40.15
CA ILE A 331 28.88 -16.64 39.48
C ILE A 331 29.78 -17.52 38.59
N THR A 332 30.26 -18.64 39.17
CA THR A 332 31.21 -19.50 38.48
C THR A 332 30.52 -20.32 37.40
N GLY A 333 29.27 -20.74 37.63
CA GLY A 333 28.44 -21.44 36.65
C GLY A 333 28.18 -20.61 35.39
N VAL A 334 27.77 -19.34 35.58
CA VAL A 334 27.56 -18.42 34.43
C VAL A 334 28.87 -18.14 33.71
N LYS A 335 29.96 -17.79 34.44
CA LYS A 335 31.25 -17.51 33.79
C LYS A 335 31.81 -18.66 32.95
N GLN A 336 31.51 -19.89 33.32
CA GLN A 336 32.00 -21.06 32.61
C GLN A 336 31.33 -21.27 31.25
N VAL A 337 30.03 -20.98 31.14
CA VAL A 337 29.26 -21.19 29.92
C VAL A 337 29.12 -19.93 29.07
N LEU A 338 29.37 -18.75 29.64
CA LEU A 338 29.24 -17.46 28.98
C LEU A 338 30.00 -17.33 27.66
N PRO A 339 31.26 -17.82 27.51
CA PRO A 339 31.94 -17.76 26.21
C PRO A 339 31.22 -18.56 25.10
N GLY A 340 30.61 -19.70 25.43
CA GLY A 340 29.82 -20.49 24.52
C GLY A 340 28.53 -19.79 24.07
N ILE A 341 27.82 -19.19 25.05
CA ILE A 341 26.58 -18.46 24.79
C ILE A 341 26.82 -17.18 23.95
N LEU A 342 27.91 -16.48 24.18
CA LEU A 342 28.27 -15.29 23.41
C LEU A 342 28.75 -15.61 21.98
N SER A 343 29.08 -16.86 21.69
CA SER A 343 29.53 -17.31 20.37
C SER A 343 28.44 -17.99 19.54
N SER A 344 27.32 -18.36 20.15
CA SER A 344 26.15 -18.92 19.48
C SER A 344 25.30 -17.80 18.87
#